data_c15fd305e003b7cdfb4ca344697d8463
#
_entry.id   c15fd305e003b7cdfb4ca344697d8463
#
_cell.length_a   1.000
_cell.length_b   1.000
_cell.length_c   1.000
_cell.angle_alpha   90.00
_cell.angle_beta   90.00
_cell.angle_gamma   90.00
#
_symmetry.space_group_name_H-M   'P 1'
#
loop_
_entity.id
_entity.type
_entity.pdbx_description
1 polymer ?
#
loop_
_entity_poly.entity_id
_entity_poly.type
_entity_poly.pdbx_seq_one_letter_code
_entity_poly.pdbx_strand_id
1 'polypeptide(L)'
;ASSGRTPYVVGAVEHARDVIGCPTLFVTTVPRAELDVDPDVAICPVVGPEVIMGSTRMKSGTAQKLVLNMITTASMVRLGKVYENMMVDLRRTSEKLVERGIRTVMMVTGVDYDEADAVLDRCDGHVKTAIVVILADVDVEEARRRLEATDGFVRPAIEDTD
;
A
#
# COMPACT_ATOMS: atom_id res chain seq x y z
N ALA A 1 12.11 -16.43 -1.20
CA ALA A 1 13.08 -17.32 -0.50
C ALA A 1 14.51 -16.88 -0.82
N SER A 2 15.43 -16.93 0.15
CA SER A 2 16.83 -16.48 -0.06
C SER A 2 17.55 -17.21 -1.19
N SER A 3 17.52 -18.55 -1.18
CA SER A 3 18.25 -19.37 -2.14
C SER A 3 17.52 -19.58 -3.47
N GLY A 4 16.26 -19.22 -3.55
CA GLY A 4 15.42 -19.53 -4.71
C GLY A 4 15.10 -21.01 -4.93
N ARG A 5 15.58 -21.91 -4.09
CA ARG A 5 15.54 -23.39 -4.26
C ARG A 5 14.71 -24.13 -3.20
N THR A 6 14.02 -23.43 -2.32
CA THR A 6 13.19 -24.06 -1.27
C THR A 6 12.02 -24.80 -1.92
N PRO A 7 11.91 -26.14 -1.80
CA PRO A 7 10.93 -26.93 -2.56
C PRO A 7 9.49 -26.46 -2.37
N TYR A 8 9.11 -26.12 -1.14
CA TYR A 8 7.78 -25.55 -0.84
C TYR A 8 7.50 -24.27 -1.64
N VAL A 9 8.48 -23.39 -1.76
CA VAL A 9 8.32 -22.10 -2.44
C VAL A 9 8.27 -22.28 -3.96
N VAL A 10 9.13 -23.17 -4.50
CA VAL A 10 9.11 -23.53 -5.92
C VAL A 10 7.75 -24.13 -6.29
N GLY A 11 7.31 -25.17 -5.55
CA GLY A 11 6.01 -25.79 -5.79
C GLY A 11 4.82 -24.83 -5.63
N ALA A 12 4.90 -23.86 -4.73
CA ALA A 12 3.85 -22.84 -4.59
C ALA A 12 3.76 -21.92 -5.83
N VAL A 13 4.88 -21.50 -6.41
CA VAL A 13 4.92 -20.69 -7.63
C VAL A 13 4.40 -21.48 -8.82
N GLU A 14 4.87 -22.72 -9.00
CA GLU A 14 4.40 -23.61 -10.06
C GLU A 14 2.90 -23.87 -9.96
N HIS A 15 2.39 -24.19 -8.77
CA HIS A 15 0.96 -24.39 -8.55
C HIS A 15 0.14 -23.13 -8.85
N ALA A 16 0.61 -21.98 -8.40
CA ALA A 16 -0.06 -20.70 -8.66
C ALA A 16 -0.15 -20.40 -10.17
N ARG A 17 0.94 -20.64 -10.90
CA ARG A 17 0.98 -20.42 -12.35
C ARG A 17 0.20 -21.48 -13.12
N ASP A 18 0.48 -22.76 -12.89
CA ASP A 18 0.07 -23.86 -13.77
C ASP A 18 -1.33 -24.39 -13.41
N VAL A 19 -1.76 -24.29 -12.15
CA VAL A 19 -3.06 -24.80 -11.67
C VAL A 19 -4.07 -23.68 -11.46
N ILE A 20 -3.66 -22.59 -10.81
CA ILE A 20 -4.56 -21.46 -10.49
C ILE A 20 -4.61 -20.45 -11.65
N GLY A 21 -3.55 -20.34 -12.44
CA GLY A 21 -3.47 -19.40 -13.56
C GLY A 21 -3.31 -17.93 -13.13
N CYS A 22 -2.76 -17.67 -11.95
CA CYS A 22 -2.54 -16.30 -11.47
C CYS A 22 -1.10 -15.82 -11.73
N PRO A 23 -0.89 -14.52 -11.95
CA PRO A 23 0.44 -13.93 -12.07
C PRO A 23 1.28 -14.20 -10.82
N THR A 24 2.57 -14.47 -11.03
CA THR A 24 3.52 -14.85 -9.98
C THR A 24 4.65 -13.84 -9.86
N LEU A 25 4.98 -13.48 -8.62
CA LEU A 25 6.12 -12.64 -8.31
C LEU A 25 7.04 -13.37 -7.32
N PHE A 26 8.31 -13.49 -7.67
CA PHE A 26 9.30 -14.20 -6.87
C PHE A 26 10.41 -13.27 -6.39
N VAL A 27 10.64 -13.25 -5.08
CA VAL A 27 11.70 -12.45 -4.45
C VAL A 27 12.76 -13.40 -3.89
N THR A 28 14.01 -13.22 -4.34
CA THR A 28 15.14 -14.03 -3.91
C THR A 28 16.41 -13.18 -3.85
N THR A 29 17.49 -13.71 -3.27
CA THR A 29 18.77 -13.00 -3.16
C THR A 29 19.92 -13.68 -3.91
N VAL A 30 19.56 -14.58 -4.83
CA VAL A 30 20.50 -15.16 -5.81
C VAL A 30 20.26 -14.56 -7.20
N PRO A 31 21.24 -14.64 -8.11
CA PRO A 31 21.07 -14.19 -9.49
C PRO A 31 19.90 -14.90 -10.19
N ARG A 32 19.20 -14.20 -11.08
CA ARG A 32 18.07 -14.77 -11.85
C ARG A 32 18.47 -16.05 -12.61
N ALA A 33 19.69 -16.11 -13.13
CA ALA A 33 20.19 -17.25 -13.87
C ALA A 33 20.33 -18.54 -13.02
N GLU A 34 20.27 -18.42 -11.70
CA GLU A 34 20.35 -19.56 -10.76
C GLU A 34 18.96 -20.03 -10.27
N LEU A 35 17.86 -19.47 -10.81
CA LEU A 35 16.51 -19.88 -10.43
C LEU A 35 16.10 -21.16 -11.16
N ASP A 36 15.58 -22.12 -10.41
CA ASP A 36 14.98 -23.35 -10.93
C ASP A 36 13.47 -23.17 -11.24
N VAL A 37 12.91 -21.96 -11.04
CA VAL A 37 11.51 -21.61 -11.27
C VAL A 37 11.42 -20.39 -12.18
N ASP A 38 10.41 -20.37 -13.05
CA ASP A 38 10.16 -19.27 -13.99
C ASP A 38 8.90 -18.47 -13.60
N PRO A 39 8.99 -17.49 -12.69
CA PRO A 39 7.89 -16.61 -12.35
C PRO A 39 7.70 -15.51 -13.41
N ASP A 40 6.49 -14.94 -13.50
CA ASP A 40 6.23 -13.78 -14.38
C ASP A 40 7.13 -12.59 -14.05
N VAL A 41 7.40 -12.37 -12.75
CA VAL A 41 8.30 -11.33 -12.27
C VAL A 41 9.29 -11.92 -11.26
N ALA A 42 10.59 -11.78 -11.52
CA ALA A 42 11.65 -12.13 -10.57
C ALA A 42 12.38 -10.89 -10.09
N ILE A 43 12.44 -10.70 -8.77
CA ILE A 43 13.19 -9.61 -8.11
C ILE A 43 14.35 -10.25 -7.35
N CYS A 44 15.57 -10.02 -7.84
CA CYS A 44 16.78 -10.73 -7.39
C CYS A 44 17.84 -9.76 -6.85
N PRO A 45 17.65 -9.13 -5.67
CA PRO A 45 18.69 -8.32 -5.05
C PRO A 45 19.85 -9.21 -4.58
N VAL A 46 20.92 -9.27 -5.35
CA VAL A 46 22.10 -10.07 -5.02
C VAL A 46 22.91 -9.36 -3.94
N VAL A 47 22.92 -9.91 -2.73
CA VAL A 47 23.50 -9.27 -1.54
C VAL A 47 24.90 -9.79 -1.18
N GLY A 48 25.41 -10.77 -1.92
CA GLY A 48 26.69 -11.44 -1.63
C GLY A 48 26.63 -12.34 -0.37
N PRO A 49 27.77 -12.82 0.11
CA PRO A 49 27.83 -13.74 1.23
C PRO A 49 27.37 -13.09 2.53
N GLU A 50 26.71 -13.88 3.37
CA GLU A 50 26.31 -13.48 4.72
C GLU A 50 27.53 -13.39 5.66
N VAL A 51 27.39 -12.64 6.75
CA VAL A 51 28.41 -12.54 7.81
C VAL A 51 28.66 -13.92 8.44
N ILE A 52 27.59 -14.69 8.66
CA ILE A 52 27.66 -16.09 9.09
C ILE A 52 27.15 -16.94 7.95
N MET A 53 28.01 -17.79 7.38
CA MET A 53 27.68 -18.66 6.26
C MET A 53 26.46 -19.52 6.56
N GLY A 54 25.49 -19.55 5.65
CA GLY A 54 24.24 -20.30 5.79
C GLY A 54 23.16 -19.63 6.62
N SER A 55 23.42 -18.50 7.31
CA SER A 55 22.45 -17.74 8.10
C SER A 55 21.93 -16.54 7.32
N THR A 56 20.85 -16.71 6.56
CA THR A 56 20.32 -15.72 5.59
C THR A 56 19.46 -14.63 6.21
N ARG A 57 19.62 -14.32 7.50
CA ARG A 57 18.78 -13.35 8.22
C ARG A 57 19.27 -11.91 8.15
N MET A 58 20.56 -11.68 7.89
CA MET A 58 21.13 -10.33 7.91
C MET A 58 20.98 -9.64 6.56
N LYS A 59 21.82 -9.92 5.58
CA LYS A 59 21.78 -9.25 4.28
C LYS A 59 20.53 -9.64 3.48
N SER A 60 20.32 -10.93 3.32
CA SER A 60 19.22 -11.48 2.54
C SER A 60 17.85 -11.12 3.16
N GLY A 61 17.66 -11.35 4.45
CA GLY A 61 16.43 -11.01 5.15
C GLY A 61 16.14 -9.50 5.10
N THR A 62 17.16 -8.64 5.26
CA THR A 62 17.00 -7.20 5.15
C THR A 62 16.60 -6.76 3.74
N ALA A 63 17.27 -7.29 2.71
CA ALA A 63 16.92 -6.99 1.32
C ALA A 63 15.50 -7.41 0.97
N GLN A 64 15.09 -8.63 1.36
CA GLN A 64 13.73 -9.13 1.15
C GLN A 64 12.69 -8.26 1.87
N LYS A 65 12.93 -7.91 3.13
CA LYS A 65 12.04 -7.00 3.88
C LYS A 65 11.86 -5.66 3.16
N LEU A 66 12.93 -5.05 2.68
CA LEU A 66 12.87 -3.79 1.95
C LEU A 66 12.09 -3.92 0.65
N VAL A 67 12.32 -4.98 -0.14
CA VAL A 67 11.58 -5.24 -1.38
C VAL A 67 10.09 -5.41 -1.11
N LEU A 68 9.72 -6.24 -0.12
CA LEU A 68 8.31 -6.45 0.24
C LEU A 68 7.63 -5.15 0.71
N ASN A 69 8.33 -4.33 1.50
CA ASN A 69 7.81 -3.04 1.93
C ASN A 69 7.65 -2.06 0.76
N MET A 70 8.60 -2.03 -0.19
CA MET A 70 8.47 -1.22 -1.40
C MET A 70 7.28 -1.66 -2.25
N ILE A 71 7.08 -2.96 -2.46
CA ILE A 71 5.94 -3.49 -3.22
C ILE A 71 4.62 -3.10 -2.55
N THR A 72 4.48 -3.35 -1.26
CA THR A 72 3.23 -3.05 -0.54
C THR A 72 2.96 -1.56 -0.48
N THR A 73 3.97 -0.73 -0.23
CA THR A 73 3.82 0.73 -0.20
C THR A 73 3.41 1.27 -1.58
N ALA A 74 4.11 0.85 -2.64
CA ALA A 74 3.76 1.26 -4.01
C ALA A 74 2.34 0.80 -4.40
N SER A 75 1.94 -0.40 -3.99
CA SER A 75 0.58 -0.90 -4.23
C SER A 75 -0.47 -0.03 -3.54
N MET A 76 -0.26 0.35 -2.27
CA MET A 76 -1.19 1.23 -1.55
C MET A 76 -1.27 2.63 -2.16
N VAL A 77 -0.17 3.18 -2.65
CA VAL A 77 -0.17 4.45 -3.39
C VAL A 77 -0.99 4.32 -4.67
N ARG A 78 -0.78 3.26 -5.45
CA ARG A 78 -1.51 3.00 -6.70
C ARG A 78 -3.00 2.66 -6.51
N LEU A 79 -3.40 2.28 -5.33
CA LEU A 79 -4.79 2.04 -4.94
C LEU A 79 -5.47 3.30 -4.35
N GLY A 80 -4.87 4.48 -4.48
CA GLY A 80 -5.44 5.73 -3.98
C GLY A 80 -5.56 5.82 -2.46
N LYS A 81 -4.75 5.03 -1.71
CA LYS A 81 -4.80 5.00 -0.24
C LYS A 81 -3.91 6.06 0.42
N VAL A 82 -3.25 6.86 -0.39
CA VAL A 82 -2.30 7.90 0.03
C VAL A 82 -2.66 9.22 -0.64
N TYR A 83 -2.60 10.30 0.13
CA TYR A 83 -2.65 11.67 -0.38
C TYR A 83 -1.45 12.44 0.16
N GLU A 84 -0.67 13.08 -0.73
CA GLU A 84 0.66 13.59 -0.41
C GLU A 84 1.54 12.49 0.19
N ASN A 85 2.06 12.67 1.40
CA ASN A 85 2.83 11.66 2.14
C ASN A 85 2.01 11.01 3.28
N MET A 86 0.69 11.14 3.27
CA MET A 86 -0.18 10.68 4.35
C MET A 86 -1.06 9.52 3.91
N MET A 87 -1.23 8.54 4.78
CA MET A 87 -2.22 7.48 4.62
C MET A 87 -3.61 8.03 4.99
N VAL A 88 -4.48 8.12 3.99
CA VAL A 88 -5.83 8.70 4.13
C VAL A 88 -6.97 7.67 4.10
N ASP A 89 -6.66 6.41 3.87
CA ASP A 89 -7.64 5.32 3.80
C ASP A 89 -7.59 4.45 5.06
N LEU A 90 -7.81 5.07 6.20
CA LEU A 90 -7.85 4.40 7.50
C LEU A 90 -9.29 4.20 7.99
N ARG A 91 -9.53 3.12 8.73
CA ARG A 91 -10.82 2.83 9.37
C ARG A 91 -10.75 3.19 10.85
N ARG A 92 -11.76 3.89 11.35
CA ARG A 92 -11.88 4.32 12.75
C ARG A 92 -12.33 3.17 13.68
N THR A 93 -11.51 2.11 13.80
CA THR A 93 -11.85 0.90 14.58
C THR A 93 -11.36 0.96 16.03
N SER A 94 -10.66 2.00 16.44
CA SER A 94 -10.18 2.22 17.81
C SER A 94 -10.03 3.71 18.09
N GLU A 95 -10.01 4.11 19.37
CA GLU A 95 -9.81 5.51 19.78
C GLU A 95 -8.54 6.12 19.15
N LYS A 96 -7.45 5.36 19.10
CA LYS A 96 -6.20 5.77 18.45
C LYS A 96 -6.39 6.09 16.97
N LEU A 97 -7.20 5.31 16.25
CA LEU A 97 -7.47 5.51 14.82
C LEU A 97 -8.48 6.62 14.57
N VAL A 98 -9.40 6.87 15.50
CA VAL A 98 -10.27 8.05 15.50
C VAL A 98 -9.42 9.31 15.57
N GLU A 99 -8.59 9.43 16.61
CA GLU A 99 -7.69 10.57 16.81
C GLU A 99 -6.74 10.77 15.62
N ARG A 100 -6.19 9.69 15.05
CA ARG A 100 -5.36 9.76 13.87
C ARG A 100 -6.12 10.29 12.66
N GLY A 101 -7.39 9.91 12.48
CA GLY A 101 -8.26 10.40 11.41
C GLY A 101 -8.44 11.91 11.48
N ILE A 102 -8.79 12.43 12.67
CA ILE A 102 -8.97 13.86 12.92
C ILE A 102 -7.68 14.63 12.59
N ARG A 103 -6.55 14.19 13.15
CA ARG A 103 -5.24 14.83 12.87
C ARG A 103 -4.85 14.79 11.40
N THR A 104 -5.18 13.71 10.68
CA THR A 104 -4.92 13.62 9.24
C THR A 104 -5.73 14.66 8.48
N VAL A 105 -7.03 14.83 8.78
CA VAL A 105 -7.86 15.86 8.17
C VAL A 105 -7.31 17.26 8.47
N MET A 106 -7.01 17.57 9.73
CA MET A 106 -6.39 18.85 10.12
C MET A 106 -5.10 19.15 9.34
N MET A 107 -4.19 18.17 9.25
CA MET A 107 -2.91 18.36 8.56
C MET A 107 -3.06 18.59 7.06
N VAL A 108 -4.06 17.95 6.44
CA VAL A 108 -4.29 18.05 4.99
C VAL A 108 -5.03 19.35 4.64
N THR A 109 -6.02 19.72 5.45
CA THR A 109 -6.98 20.80 5.11
C THR A 109 -6.69 22.12 5.81
N GLY A 110 -5.98 22.08 6.94
CA GLY A 110 -5.68 23.25 7.77
C GLY A 110 -6.81 23.67 8.71
N VAL A 111 -7.93 22.95 8.76
CA VAL A 111 -9.03 23.24 9.69
C VAL A 111 -8.63 22.87 11.14
N ASP A 112 -9.36 23.38 12.11
CA ASP A 112 -9.13 23.05 13.51
C ASP A 112 -9.69 21.66 13.89
N TYR A 113 -9.49 21.27 15.15
CA TYR A 113 -9.88 19.95 15.65
C TYR A 113 -11.39 19.75 15.61
N ASP A 114 -12.15 20.74 16.10
CA ASP A 114 -13.61 20.63 16.25
C ASP A 114 -14.28 20.54 14.87
N GLU A 115 -13.81 21.31 13.90
CA GLU A 115 -14.27 21.24 12.52
C GLU A 115 -13.92 19.93 11.85
N ALA A 116 -12.67 19.44 12.02
CA ALA A 116 -12.24 18.15 11.47
C ALA A 116 -13.06 16.98 12.01
N ASP A 117 -13.34 16.95 13.31
CA ASP A 117 -14.17 15.92 13.95
C ASP A 117 -15.62 15.98 13.47
N ALA A 118 -16.21 17.15 13.44
CA ALA A 118 -17.59 17.36 12.96
C ALA A 118 -17.77 16.94 11.48
N VAL A 119 -16.81 17.23 10.61
CA VAL A 119 -16.86 16.78 9.21
C VAL A 119 -16.68 15.30 9.11
N LEU A 120 -15.73 14.70 9.85
CA LEU A 120 -15.53 13.27 9.87
C LEU A 120 -16.77 12.51 10.34
N ASP A 121 -17.48 13.00 11.33
CA ASP A 121 -18.72 12.37 11.80
C ASP A 121 -19.80 12.40 10.72
N ARG A 122 -19.95 13.51 9.98
CA ARG A 122 -20.86 13.58 8.82
C ARG A 122 -20.48 12.60 7.69
N CYS A 123 -19.19 12.26 7.59
CA CYS A 123 -18.64 11.36 6.58
C CYS A 123 -18.55 9.88 7.06
N ASP A 124 -19.23 9.50 8.14
CA ASP A 124 -19.13 8.16 8.75
C ASP A 124 -17.70 7.75 9.08
N GLY A 125 -16.87 8.73 9.42
CA GLY A 125 -15.44 8.54 9.72
C GLY A 125 -14.56 8.27 8.50
N HIS A 126 -15.04 8.49 7.27
CA HIS A 126 -14.27 8.27 6.05
C HIS A 126 -13.38 9.49 5.74
N VAL A 127 -12.09 9.37 6.05
CA VAL A 127 -11.11 10.46 5.99
C VAL A 127 -11.00 11.08 4.59
N LYS A 128 -10.96 10.26 3.53
CA LYS A 128 -10.90 10.78 2.15
C LYS A 128 -12.11 11.65 1.80
N THR A 129 -13.32 11.21 2.16
CA THR A 129 -14.52 11.99 1.93
C THR A 129 -14.47 13.32 2.67
N ALA A 130 -14.06 13.31 3.96
CA ALA A 130 -13.93 14.53 4.75
C ALA A 130 -12.93 15.53 4.13
N ILE A 131 -11.80 15.04 3.63
CA ILE A 131 -10.81 15.87 2.93
C ILE A 131 -11.41 16.51 1.67
N VAL A 132 -12.13 15.72 0.86
CA VAL A 132 -12.76 16.25 -0.38
C VAL A 132 -13.88 17.25 -0.05
N VAL A 133 -14.71 16.97 0.95
CA VAL A 133 -15.75 17.90 1.43
C VAL A 133 -15.15 19.28 1.76
N ILE A 134 -14.04 19.28 2.51
CA ILE A 134 -13.43 20.54 2.96
C ILE A 134 -12.69 21.25 1.82
N LEU A 135 -11.85 20.53 1.06
CA LEU A 135 -10.97 21.16 0.06
C LEU A 135 -11.69 21.53 -1.24
N ALA A 136 -12.75 20.82 -1.60
CA ALA A 136 -13.56 21.13 -2.79
C ALA A 136 -14.82 21.94 -2.47
N ASP A 137 -15.10 22.22 -1.18
CA ASP A 137 -16.30 22.94 -0.70
C ASP A 137 -17.61 22.32 -1.24
N VAL A 138 -17.76 21.00 -1.09
CA VAL A 138 -18.90 20.22 -1.58
C VAL A 138 -19.56 19.45 -0.44
N ASP A 139 -20.78 18.97 -0.67
CA ASP A 139 -21.45 18.09 0.28
C ASP A 139 -20.87 16.66 0.29
N VAL A 140 -21.31 15.85 1.25
CA VAL A 140 -20.80 14.47 1.45
C VAL A 140 -21.12 13.57 0.27
N GLU A 141 -22.29 13.69 -0.33
CA GLU A 141 -22.74 12.87 -1.44
C GLU A 141 -21.92 13.18 -2.71
N GLU A 142 -21.71 14.45 -2.97
CA GLU A 142 -20.88 14.90 -4.08
C GLU A 142 -19.41 14.47 -3.89
N ALA A 143 -18.85 14.59 -2.67
CA ALA A 143 -17.50 14.13 -2.36
C ALA A 143 -17.33 12.61 -2.58
N ARG A 144 -18.34 11.81 -2.20
CA ARG A 144 -18.36 10.37 -2.46
C ARG A 144 -18.42 10.07 -3.96
N ARG A 145 -19.28 10.74 -4.70
CA ARG A 145 -19.40 10.61 -6.15
C ARG A 145 -18.07 10.90 -6.86
N ARG A 146 -17.39 12.00 -6.50
CA ARG A 146 -16.10 12.39 -7.06
C ARG A 146 -15.01 11.36 -6.75
N LEU A 147 -14.94 10.85 -5.52
CA LEU A 147 -14.01 9.80 -5.14
C LEU A 147 -14.26 8.49 -5.91
N GLU A 148 -15.52 8.12 -6.13
CA GLU A 148 -15.87 6.95 -6.94
C GLU A 148 -15.45 7.13 -8.42
N ALA A 149 -15.73 8.28 -8.99
CA ALA A 149 -15.35 8.61 -10.37
C ALA A 149 -13.83 8.65 -10.60
N THR A 150 -13.06 8.86 -9.55
CA THR A 150 -11.58 8.94 -9.59
C THR A 150 -10.88 7.72 -8.96
N ASP A 151 -11.54 6.56 -8.91
CA ASP A 151 -11.00 5.33 -8.32
C ASP A 151 -10.46 5.52 -6.89
N GLY A 152 -11.03 6.45 -6.13
CA GLY A 152 -10.64 6.77 -4.76
C GLY A 152 -9.39 7.64 -4.62
N PHE A 153 -8.90 8.24 -5.69
CA PHE A 153 -7.80 9.21 -5.63
C PHE A 153 -8.32 10.59 -5.21
N VAL A 154 -7.76 11.12 -4.12
CA VAL A 154 -8.21 12.38 -3.51
C VAL A 154 -7.89 13.59 -4.38
N ARG A 155 -6.69 13.66 -4.98
CA ARG A 155 -6.28 14.83 -5.77
C ARG A 155 -7.24 15.14 -6.93
N PRO A 156 -7.51 14.21 -7.86
CA PRO A 156 -8.46 14.50 -8.94
C PRO A 156 -9.89 14.71 -8.42
N ALA A 157 -10.28 14.12 -7.28
CA ALA A 157 -11.59 14.36 -6.69
C ALA A 157 -11.76 15.79 -6.14
N ILE A 158 -10.67 16.47 -5.77
CA ILE A 158 -10.67 17.87 -5.35
C ILE A 158 -10.67 18.82 -6.57
N GLU A 159 -9.88 18.50 -7.59
CA GLU A 159 -9.57 19.40 -8.72
C GLU A 159 -10.75 19.57 -9.71
N ASP A 160 -11.86 18.84 -9.56
CA ASP A 160 -13.06 18.84 -10.42
C ASP A 160 -12.75 19.29 -11.85
N THR A 161 -12.40 18.34 -12.68
CA THR A 161 -12.29 18.61 -14.12
C THR A 161 -13.61 18.22 -14.77
N ASP A 162 -14.52 19.19 -14.91
CA ASP A 162 -15.60 19.13 -15.89
C ASP A 162 -15.07 18.86 -17.30
#